data_833ca94fc16f3817d0885e5fc39b5ca9
#
_entry.id   833ca94fc16f3817d0885e5fc39b5ca9
#
_cell.length_a   1.000
_cell.length_b   1.000
_cell.length_c   1.000
_cell.angle_alpha   90.00
_cell.angle_beta   90.00
_cell.angle_gamma   90.00
#
_symmetry.space_group_name_H-M   'P 1'
#
loop_
_entity.id
_entity.type
_entity.pdbx_description
1 polymer ?
#
loop_
_entity_poly.entity_id
_entity_poly.type
_entity_poly.pdbx_seq_one_letter_code
_entity_poly.pdbx_strand_id
1 'polypeptide(L)'
;KCGGKCIFLHAQIGAVKLNEQFTILDEFNILIKPVIYPRIHPYVEKITNLTYEQLKNGTKFAKAYHSFIKFIGKEDAVFCTWGNDDIKSLFKNILFYNLDATKICNRFINVQKLASRYLNYEPGQAIGLKNAITELHLKIEQPFHDALNDASYTAKVFEIVCPQEYKTEICQISELSHKKTSI
;
A
#
# COMPACT_ATOMS: atom_id res chain seq x y z
N LYS A 1 31.41 3.14 0.88
CA LYS A 1 30.37 4.13 0.44
C LYS A 1 29.43 3.38 -0.49
N CYS A 2 28.38 2.77 0.07
CA CYS A 2 27.30 2.21 -0.74
C CYS A 2 26.48 3.37 -1.27
N GLY A 3 26.54 3.63 -2.57
CA GLY A 3 25.62 4.51 -3.28
C GLY A 3 24.22 3.98 -3.13
N GLY A 4 23.48 4.52 -2.15
CA GLY A 4 22.23 3.96 -1.70
C GLY A 4 21.09 4.14 -2.71
N LYS A 5 20.79 3.10 -3.46
CA LYS A 5 19.42 2.94 -3.96
C LYS A 5 18.57 2.42 -2.79
N CYS A 6 17.84 3.32 -2.15
CA CYS A 6 16.84 2.93 -1.17
C CYS A 6 15.72 2.18 -1.91
N ILE A 7 15.81 0.86 -1.96
CA ILE A 7 14.71 0.01 -2.41
C ILE A 7 13.78 -0.02 -1.21
N PHE A 8 12.64 0.67 -1.29
CA PHE A 8 11.60 0.58 -0.30
C PHE A 8 11.03 -0.84 -0.34
N LEU A 9 11.57 -1.70 0.51
CA LEU A 9 11.00 -3.00 0.76
C LEU A 9 9.82 -2.81 1.69
N HIS A 10 8.65 -3.32 1.30
CA HIS A 10 7.52 -3.39 2.23
C HIS A 10 7.93 -4.23 3.44
N ALA A 11 7.79 -3.67 4.63
CA ALA A 11 7.95 -4.42 5.87
C ALA A 11 6.70 -5.29 6.16
N GLN A 12 5.56 -4.89 5.59
CA GLN A 12 4.26 -5.52 5.78
C GLN A 12 3.39 -5.29 4.55
N ILE A 13 2.55 -6.25 4.20
CA ILE A 13 1.45 -6.07 3.25
C ILE A 13 0.17 -6.24 4.04
N GLY A 14 -0.61 -5.17 4.13
CA GLY A 14 -1.96 -5.15 4.70
C GLY A 14 -2.96 -4.77 3.62
N ALA A 15 -4.07 -5.49 3.53
CA ALA A 15 -5.14 -5.20 2.60
C ALA A 15 -6.48 -5.68 3.14
N VAL A 16 -7.56 -5.03 2.75
CA VAL A 16 -8.94 -5.48 2.94
C VAL A 16 -9.61 -5.65 1.58
N LYS A 17 -10.41 -6.68 1.43
CA LYS A 17 -11.24 -6.90 0.26
C LYS A 17 -12.63 -6.34 0.52
N LEU A 18 -13.12 -5.49 -0.37
CA LEU A 18 -14.44 -4.89 -0.29
C LEU A 18 -15.37 -5.45 -1.40
N ASN A 19 -16.66 -5.54 -1.10
CA ASN A 19 -17.69 -5.70 -2.12
C ASN A 19 -18.12 -4.33 -2.68
N GLU A 20 -19.10 -4.33 -3.58
CA GLU A 20 -19.68 -3.12 -4.19
C GLU A 20 -20.41 -2.22 -3.18
N GLN A 21 -20.79 -2.75 -2.03
CA GLN A 21 -21.42 -2.03 -0.92
C GLN A 21 -20.39 -1.57 0.13
N PHE A 22 -19.08 -1.59 -0.18
CA PHE A 22 -17.96 -1.27 0.71
C PHE A 22 -17.85 -2.12 1.98
N THR A 23 -18.55 -3.26 2.04
CA THR A 23 -18.42 -4.20 3.15
C THR A 23 -17.10 -4.98 3.04
N ILE A 24 -16.37 -5.08 4.14
CA ILE A 24 -15.15 -5.89 4.20
C ILE A 24 -15.54 -7.37 4.14
N LEU A 25 -15.07 -8.07 3.12
CA LEU A 25 -15.29 -9.49 2.89
C LEU A 25 -14.15 -10.35 3.45
N ASP A 26 -12.92 -9.84 3.39
CA ASP A 26 -11.72 -10.59 3.79
C ASP A 26 -10.58 -9.62 4.10
N GLU A 27 -9.61 -10.07 4.88
CA GLU A 27 -8.46 -9.31 5.32
C GLU A 27 -7.16 -10.07 5.04
N PHE A 28 -6.13 -9.35 4.64
CA PHE A 28 -4.81 -9.89 4.38
C PHE A 28 -3.76 -9.11 5.16
N ASN A 29 -2.96 -9.84 5.94
CA ASN A 29 -1.88 -9.23 6.72
C ASN A 29 -0.67 -10.15 6.77
N ILE A 30 0.47 -9.68 6.23
CA ILE A 30 1.70 -10.47 6.20
C ILE A 30 2.92 -9.58 6.46
N LEU A 31 3.75 -9.96 7.43
CA LEU A 31 5.07 -9.37 7.65
C LEU A 31 6.06 -9.92 6.62
N ILE A 32 6.83 -9.02 6.03
CA ILE A 32 7.83 -9.35 5.01
C ILE A 32 9.22 -9.41 5.64
N LYS A 33 9.89 -10.56 5.43
CA LYS A 33 11.28 -10.73 5.85
C LYS A 33 12.20 -9.83 5.02
N PRO A 34 12.96 -8.90 5.64
CA PRO A 34 13.95 -8.10 4.94
C PRO A 34 15.11 -8.98 4.47
N VAL A 35 15.49 -8.85 3.18
CA VAL A 35 16.55 -9.67 2.58
C VAL A 35 17.82 -8.85 2.34
N ILE A 36 17.68 -7.55 2.07
CA ILE A 36 18.80 -6.69 1.65
C ILE A 36 19.45 -6.00 2.85
N TYR A 37 18.66 -5.61 3.83
CA TYR A 37 19.15 -4.87 4.98
C TYR A 37 19.01 -5.71 6.25
N PRO A 38 20.11 -6.02 6.94
CA PRO A 38 20.08 -6.78 8.20
C PRO A 38 19.58 -5.94 9.39
N ARG A 39 19.21 -4.70 9.15
CA ARG A 39 18.66 -3.78 10.16
C ARG A 39 17.59 -2.92 9.53
N ILE A 40 16.56 -2.61 10.30
CA ILE A 40 15.53 -1.63 9.91
C ILE A 40 16.09 -0.24 10.21
N HIS A 41 15.79 0.73 9.34
CA HIS A 41 16.13 2.11 9.63
C HIS A 41 15.37 2.56 10.89
N PRO A 42 16.02 3.20 11.90
CA PRO A 42 15.39 3.57 13.17
C PRO A 42 14.09 4.39 12.99
N TYR A 43 14.01 5.20 11.95
CA TYR A 43 12.82 5.97 11.61
C TYR A 43 11.63 5.06 11.24
N VAL A 44 11.86 4.00 10.47
CA VAL A 44 10.82 3.03 10.08
C VAL A 44 10.35 2.27 11.31
N GLU A 45 11.28 1.79 12.15
CA GLU A 45 10.96 1.12 13.41
C GLU A 45 10.11 2.00 14.33
N LYS A 46 10.47 3.29 14.45
CA LYS A 46 9.72 4.27 15.26
C LYS A 46 8.30 4.49 14.74
N ILE A 47 8.09 4.53 13.41
CA ILE A 47 6.76 4.80 12.84
C ILE A 47 5.88 3.56 12.86
N THR A 48 6.43 2.41 12.44
CA THR A 48 5.66 1.17 12.28
C THR A 48 5.56 0.35 13.56
N ASN A 49 6.36 0.64 14.59
CA ASN A 49 6.58 -0.19 15.76
C ASN A 49 7.04 -1.64 15.43
N LEU A 50 7.51 -1.89 14.20
CA LEU A 50 8.01 -3.19 13.78
C LEU A 50 9.50 -3.29 14.08
N THR A 51 9.87 -4.26 14.91
CA THR A 51 11.28 -4.54 15.21
C THR A 51 11.90 -5.45 14.15
N TYR A 52 13.24 -5.41 14.03
CA TYR A 52 13.95 -6.34 13.16
C TYR A 52 13.68 -7.81 13.53
N GLU A 53 13.57 -8.12 14.84
CA GLU A 53 13.27 -9.46 15.33
C GLU A 53 11.92 -10.00 14.83
N GLN A 54 10.91 -9.15 14.78
CA GLN A 54 9.61 -9.49 14.20
C GLN A 54 9.72 -9.75 12.70
N LEU A 55 10.39 -8.85 11.98
CA LEU A 55 10.51 -8.98 10.52
C LEU A 55 11.43 -10.12 10.07
N LYS A 56 12.47 -10.47 10.83
CA LYS A 56 13.33 -11.60 10.47
C LYS A 56 12.58 -12.93 10.42
N ASN A 57 11.51 -13.05 11.20
CA ASN A 57 10.59 -14.19 11.21
C ASN A 57 9.47 -14.07 10.18
N GLY A 58 9.41 -12.96 9.46
CA GLY A 58 8.42 -12.72 8.42
C GLY A 58 8.56 -13.64 7.20
N THR A 59 7.63 -13.49 6.29
CA THR A 59 7.55 -14.28 5.07
C THR A 59 8.44 -13.68 3.98
N LYS A 60 9.13 -14.50 3.18
CA LYS A 60 9.86 -14.04 1.99
C LYS A 60 8.86 -13.39 1.01
N PHE A 61 9.24 -12.27 0.39
CA PHE A 61 8.35 -11.50 -0.48
C PHE A 61 7.69 -12.35 -1.57
N ALA A 62 8.42 -13.23 -2.25
CA ALA A 62 7.85 -14.09 -3.29
C ALA A 62 6.70 -14.97 -2.76
N LYS A 63 6.83 -15.55 -1.56
CA LYS A 63 5.77 -16.34 -0.93
C LYS A 63 4.58 -15.46 -0.53
N ALA A 64 4.85 -14.29 0.04
CA ALA A 64 3.81 -13.31 0.39
C ALA A 64 3.03 -12.85 -0.84
N TYR A 65 3.73 -12.56 -1.95
CA TYR A 65 3.12 -12.21 -3.23
C TYR A 65 2.19 -13.29 -3.77
N HIS A 66 2.61 -14.56 -3.76
CA HIS A 66 1.74 -15.67 -4.17
C HIS A 66 0.50 -15.81 -3.27
N SER A 67 0.64 -15.58 -1.96
CA SER A 67 -0.49 -15.56 -1.04
C SER A 67 -1.41 -14.37 -1.31
N PHE A 68 -0.84 -13.20 -1.65
CA PHE A 68 -1.60 -12.00 -1.99
C PHE A 68 -2.40 -12.18 -3.30
N ILE A 69 -1.82 -12.82 -4.33
CA ILE A 69 -2.55 -13.19 -5.56
C ILE A 69 -3.77 -14.09 -5.23
N LYS A 70 -3.60 -15.06 -4.33
CA LYS A 70 -4.71 -15.94 -3.90
C LYS A 70 -5.80 -15.16 -3.16
N PHE A 71 -5.41 -14.21 -2.30
CA PHE A 71 -6.33 -13.32 -1.60
C PHE A 71 -7.12 -12.44 -2.56
N ILE A 72 -6.47 -11.82 -3.57
CA ILE A 72 -7.14 -11.04 -4.61
C ILE A 72 -8.15 -11.92 -5.37
N GLY A 73 -7.77 -13.16 -5.68
CA GLY A 73 -8.61 -14.08 -6.44
C GLY A 73 -8.56 -13.87 -7.94
N LYS A 74 -9.59 -14.35 -8.64
CA LYS A 74 -9.70 -14.27 -10.11
C LYS A 74 -10.54 -13.08 -10.60
N GLU A 75 -11.10 -12.31 -9.70
CA GLU A 75 -11.95 -11.18 -10.00
C GLU A 75 -11.14 -10.01 -10.57
N ASP A 76 -11.80 -9.15 -11.35
CA ASP A 76 -11.20 -7.92 -11.88
C ASP A 76 -11.13 -6.85 -10.77
N ALA A 77 -10.24 -7.06 -9.80
CA ALA A 77 -10.08 -6.19 -8.66
C ALA A 77 -9.32 -4.90 -9.04
N VAL A 78 -9.74 -3.78 -8.46
CA VAL A 78 -9.04 -2.49 -8.53
C VAL A 78 -8.48 -2.17 -7.15
N PHE A 79 -7.22 -1.74 -7.10
CA PHE A 79 -6.62 -1.32 -5.83
C PHE A 79 -7.13 0.05 -5.40
N CYS A 80 -7.43 0.20 -4.11
CA CYS A 80 -7.67 1.49 -3.47
C CYS A 80 -6.50 1.76 -2.52
N THR A 81 -5.74 2.84 -2.77
CA THR A 81 -4.52 3.14 -2.00
C THR A 81 -4.54 4.55 -1.45
N TRP A 82 -3.87 4.76 -0.32
CA TRP A 82 -3.64 6.10 0.21
C TRP A 82 -2.45 6.76 -0.49
N GLY A 83 -2.73 7.36 -1.64
CA GLY A 83 -1.70 7.92 -2.52
C GLY A 83 -1.18 6.91 -3.56
N ASN A 84 0.00 7.18 -4.10
CA ASN A 84 0.60 6.41 -5.19
C ASN A 84 1.75 5.50 -4.74
N ASP A 85 2.23 5.67 -3.50
CA ASP A 85 3.50 5.06 -3.10
C ASP A 85 3.36 3.57 -2.83
N ASP A 86 2.23 3.13 -2.27
CA ASP A 86 1.99 1.72 -1.96
C ASP A 86 1.97 0.86 -3.21
N ILE A 87 1.17 1.26 -4.21
CA ILE A 87 1.09 0.51 -5.47
C ILE A 87 2.41 0.52 -6.23
N LYS A 88 3.12 1.65 -6.27
CA LYS A 88 4.45 1.75 -6.89
C LYS A 88 5.48 0.87 -6.18
N SER A 89 5.46 0.86 -4.85
CA SER A 89 6.37 0.04 -4.04
C SER A 89 6.08 -1.44 -4.21
N LEU A 90 4.82 -1.85 -4.29
CA LEU A 90 4.43 -3.23 -4.57
C LEU A 90 5.02 -3.69 -5.90
N PHE A 91 4.79 -2.95 -6.99
CA PHE A 91 5.34 -3.31 -8.31
C PHE A 91 6.86 -3.25 -8.37
N LYS A 92 7.52 -2.30 -7.69
CA LYS A 92 8.99 -2.29 -7.57
C LYS A 92 9.53 -3.57 -6.93
N ASN A 93 8.87 -4.07 -5.88
CA ASN A 93 9.27 -5.34 -5.24
C ASN A 93 9.02 -6.53 -6.17
N ILE A 94 7.88 -6.59 -6.87
CA ILE A 94 7.58 -7.64 -7.83
C ILE A 94 8.67 -7.71 -8.90
N LEU A 95 9.06 -6.57 -9.47
CA LEU A 95 10.12 -6.49 -10.48
C LEU A 95 11.50 -6.84 -9.90
N PHE A 96 11.81 -6.37 -8.69
CA PHE A 96 13.08 -6.66 -8.02
C PHE A 96 13.29 -8.16 -7.79
N TYR A 97 12.24 -8.88 -7.42
CA TYR A 97 12.28 -10.33 -7.21
C TYR A 97 12.03 -11.14 -8.50
N ASN A 98 11.98 -10.50 -9.68
CA ASN A 98 11.68 -11.12 -10.98
C ASN A 98 10.39 -11.95 -10.97
N LEU A 99 9.36 -11.45 -10.29
CA LEU A 99 8.05 -12.08 -10.25
C LEU A 99 7.15 -11.56 -11.38
N ASP A 100 6.15 -12.34 -11.75
CA ASP A 100 5.23 -11.99 -12.83
C ASP A 100 4.25 -10.88 -12.41
N ALA A 101 4.49 -9.65 -12.88
CA ALA A 101 3.67 -8.49 -12.58
C ALA A 101 2.27 -8.51 -13.24
N THR A 102 2.03 -9.41 -14.19
CA THR A 102 0.73 -9.53 -14.88
C THR A 102 -0.31 -10.29 -14.06
N LYS A 103 0.09 -10.90 -12.93
CA LYS A 103 -0.80 -11.65 -12.06
C LYS A 103 -1.70 -10.78 -11.18
N ILE A 104 -1.45 -9.48 -11.12
CA ILE A 104 -2.28 -8.53 -10.39
C ILE A 104 -2.58 -7.31 -11.27
N CYS A 105 -3.72 -6.67 -11.01
CA CYS A 105 -4.12 -5.47 -11.73
C CYS A 105 -3.19 -4.30 -11.40
N ASN A 106 -2.87 -3.48 -12.39
CA ASN A 106 -2.12 -2.24 -12.21
C ASN A 106 -3.01 -0.99 -12.18
N ARG A 107 -4.33 -1.17 -12.20
CA ARG A 107 -5.29 -0.07 -12.02
C ARG A 107 -5.51 0.19 -10.53
N PHE A 108 -5.59 1.45 -10.17
CA PHE A 108 -5.85 1.84 -8.78
C PHE A 108 -6.66 3.12 -8.69
N ILE A 109 -7.25 3.33 -7.53
CA ILE A 109 -7.93 4.56 -7.13
C ILE A 109 -7.08 5.21 -6.03
N ASN A 110 -6.68 6.45 -6.27
CA ASN A 110 -5.99 7.25 -5.26
C ASN A 110 -7.02 7.87 -4.30
N VAL A 111 -7.24 7.19 -3.18
CA VAL A 111 -8.23 7.59 -2.16
C VAL A 111 -7.83 8.92 -1.50
N GLN A 112 -6.54 9.15 -1.28
CA GLN A 112 -6.02 10.42 -0.75
C GLN A 112 -6.44 11.61 -1.61
N LYS A 113 -6.37 11.47 -2.93
CA LYS A 113 -6.77 12.51 -3.88
C LYS A 113 -8.28 12.75 -3.85
N LEU A 114 -9.08 11.69 -3.70
CA LEU A 114 -10.54 11.82 -3.54
C LEU A 114 -10.87 12.51 -2.21
N ALA A 115 -10.26 12.09 -1.11
CA ALA A 115 -10.45 12.68 0.21
C ALA A 115 -10.04 14.15 0.25
N SER A 116 -8.90 14.52 -0.34
CA SER A 116 -8.47 15.92 -0.41
C SER A 116 -9.48 16.79 -1.15
N ARG A 117 -10.05 16.28 -2.25
CA ARG A 117 -11.09 17.01 -2.99
C ARG A 117 -12.40 17.12 -2.20
N TYR A 118 -12.83 16.03 -1.58
CA TYR A 118 -14.07 15.99 -0.80
C TYR A 118 -14.02 16.98 0.38
N LEU A 119 -12.84 17.10 1.00
CA LEU A 119 -12.58 18.01 2.12
C LEU A 119 -12.15 19.43 1.67
N ASN A 120 -12.27 19.76 0.38
CA ASN A 120 -11.96 21.07 -0.19
C ASN A 120 -10.51 21.56 0.01
N TYR A 121 -9.55 20.63 0.02
CA TYR A 121 -8.13 21.00 -0.01
C TYR A 121 -7.74 21.62 -1.35
N GLU A 122 -6.84 22.58 -1.33
CA GLU A 122 -6.33 23.23 -2.54
C GLU A 122 -5.69 22.22 -3.51
N PRO A 123 -5.79 22.45 -4.84
CA PRO A 123 -5.14 21.61 -5.83
C PRO A 123 -3.65 21.44 -5.54
N GLY A 124 -3.19 20.19 -5.45
CA GLY A 124 -1.80 19.86 -5.11
C GLY A 124 -1.53 19.63 -3.64
N GLN A 125 -2.45 19.97 -2.75
CA GLN A 125 -2.38 19.58 -1.34
C GLN A 125 -2.91 18.16 -1.15
N ALA A 126 -2.21 17.38 -0.33
CA ALA A 126 -2.56 16.00 -0.03
C ALA A 126 -2.75 15.82 1.47
N ILE A 127 -3.97 15.46 1.87
CA ILE A 127 -4.28 15.19 3.27
C ILE A 127 -3.64 13.88 3.74
N GLY A 128 -3.11 13.84 4.97
CA GLY A 128 -2.66 12.60 5.61
C GLY A 128 -3.84 11.74 6.07
N LEU A 129 -3.70 10.41 6.10
CA LEU A 129 -4.77 9.47 6.48
C LEU A 129 -5.37 9.80 7.85
N LYS A 130 -4.53 10.02 8.86
CA LYS A 130 -4.97 10.39 10.21
C LYS A 130 -5.82 11.67 10.22
N ASN A 131 -5.41 12.68 9.46
CA ASN A 131 -6.16 13.93 9.40
C ASN A 131 -7.51 13.72 8.69
N ALA A 132 -7.54 12.95 7.60
CA ALA A 132 -8.79 12.61 6.90
C ALA A 132 -9.77 11.87 7.84
N ILE A 133 -9.30 10.89 8.62
CA ILE A 133 -10.11 10.20 9.62
C ILE A 133 -10.68 11.19 10.65
N THR A 134 -9.86 12.13 11.11
CA THR A 134 -10.29 13.13 12.09
C THR A 134 -11.31 14.11 11.49
N GLU A 135 -11.06 14.65 10.30
CA GLU A 135 -11.95 15.62 9.65
C GLU A 135 -13.28 15.01 9.17
N LEU A 136 -13.27 13.71 8.84
CA LEU A 136 -14.48 12.95 8.53
C LEU A 136 -15.20 12.42 9.78
N HIS A 137 -14.73 12.77 10.98
CA HIS A 137 -15.29 12.34 12.26
C HIS A 137 -15.39 10.81 12.41
N LEU A 138 -14.49 10.08 11.75
CA LEU A 138 -14.42 8.64 11.89
C LEU A 138 -13.74 8.24 13.20
N LYS A 139 -14.21 7.14 13.79
CA LYS A 139 -13.66 6.63 15.04
C LYS A 139 -12.28 6.00 14.83
N ILE A 140 -11.31 6.41 15.66
CA ILE A 140 -9.99 5.80 15.69
C ILE A 140 -10.04 4.64 16.69
N GLU A 141 -9.99 3.41 16.17
CA GLU A 141 -10.12 2.18 16.96
C GLU A 141 -8.81 1.42 17.07
N GLN A 142 -7.90 1.61 16.12
CA GLN A 142 -6.63 0.91 16.02
C GLN A 142 -5.48 1.90 15.80
N PRO A 143 -4.25 1.54 16.15
CA PRO A 143 -3.09 2.39 15.88
C PRO A 143 -2.84 2.54 14.37
N PHE A 144 -2.38 3.73 13.97
CA PHE A 144 -1.88 3.98 12.62
C PHE A 144 -0.50 3.34 12.42
N HIS A 145 -0.08 3.25 11.15
CA HIS A 145 1.20 2.69 10.70
C HIS A 145 1.33 1.16 10.86
N ASP A 146 0.22 0.47 11.11
CA ASP A 146 0.06 -0.94 10.78
C ASP A 146 -0.63 -1.03 9.42
N ALA A 147 -0.08 -1.81 8.48
CA ALA A 147 -0.56 -1.81 7.10
C ALA A 147 -2.01 -2.29 6.97
N LEU A 148 -2.48 -3.22 7.82
CA LEU A 148 -3.88 -3.66 7.79
C LEU A 148 -4.81 -2.60 8.36
N ASN A 149 -4.41 -1.95 9.46
CA ASN A 149 -5.20 -0.88 10.06
C ASN A 149 -5.33 0.31 9.09
N ASP A 150 -4.22 0.70 8.44
CA ASP A 150 -4.21 1.78 7.46
C ASP A 150 -5.06 1.43 6.22
N ALA A 151 -5.06 0.17 5.77
CA ALA A 151 -5.94 -0.32 4.71
C ALA A 151 -7.42 -0.25 5.13
N SER A 152 -7.74 -0.64 6.36
CA SER A 152 -9.11 -0.57 6.92
C SER A 152 -9.59 0.88 7.06
N TYR A 153 -8.73 1.79 7.51
CA TYR A 153 -9.04 3.22 7.55
C TYR A 153 -9.21 3.81 6.14
N THR A 154 -8.38 3.42 5.20
CA THR A 154 -8.50 3.85 3.80
C THR A 154 -9.83 3.39 3.22
N ALA A 155 -10.29 2.18 3.53
CA ALA A 155 -11.60 1.65 3.12
C ALA A 155 -12.75 2.49 3.71
N LYS A 156 -12.72 2.80 5.01
CA LYS A 156 -13.74 3.65 5.67
C LYS A 156 -13.79 5.07 5.06
N VAL A 157 -12.63 5.66 4.74
CA VAL A 157 -12.60 6.95 4.05
C VAL A 157 -13.17 6.82 2.65
N PHE A 158 -12.77 5.77 1.90
CA PHE A 158 -13.24 5.54 0.54
C PHE A 158 -14.76 5.41 0.45
N GLU A 159 -15.40 4.71 1.37
CA GLU A 159 -16.86 4.61 1.47
C GLU A 159 -17.54 5.97 1.52
N ILE A 160 -16.98 6.94 2.25
CA ILE A 160 -17.54 8.29 2.38
C ILE A 160 -17.28 9.16 1.14
N VAL A 161 -16.03 9.11 0.62
CA VAL A 161 -15.58 10.05 -0.40
C VAL A 161 -15.71 9.53 -1.82
N CYS A 162 -16.16 8.26 -2.00
CA CYS A 162 -16.30 7.66 -3.31
C CYS A 162 -17.41 8.36 -4.10
N PRO A 163 -17.11 9.01 -5.23
CA PRO A 163 -18.13 9.61 -6.08
C PRO A 163 -18.92 8.50 -6.82
N GLN A 164 -20.11 8.83 -7.32
CA GLN A 164 -20.89 7.90 -8.16
C GLN A 164 -20.10 7.43 -9.39
N GLU A 165 -19.27 8.33 -9.95
CA GLU A 165 -18.35 8.00 -11.03
C GLU A 165 -16.92 8.33 -10.59
N TYR A 166 -16.02 7.35 -10.65
CA TYR A 166 -14.62 7.53 -10.37
C TYR A 166 -13.74 7.02 -11.52
N LYS A 167 -12.59 7.66 -11.69
CA LYS A 167 -11.60 7.24 -12.68
C LYS A 167 -10.49 6.46 -11.99
N THR A 168 -10.16 5.31 -12.56
CA THR A 168 -8.96 4.58 -12.15
C THR A 168 -7.71 5.19 -12.78
N GLU A 169 -6.63 5.22 -12.02
CA GLU A 169 -5.28 5.54 -12.48
C GLU A 169 -4.54 4.23 -12.82
N ILE A 170 -3.52 4.32 -13.65
CA ILE A 170 -2.69 3.18 -14.05
C ILE A 170 -1.29 3.35 -13.46
N CYS A 171 -0.83 2.36 -12.72
CA CYS A 171 0.57 2.30 -12.32
C CYS A 171 1.44 1.93 -13.52
N GLN A 172 2.26 2.87 -13.99
CA GLN A 172 3.15 2.70 -15.15
C GLN A 172 4.35 1.83 -14.75
N ILE A 173 4.20 0.51 -14.89
CA ILE A 173 5.21 -0.48 -14.47
C ILE A 173 6.52 -0.29 -15.25
N SER A 174 6.46 0.08 -16.54
CA SER A 174 7.63 0.37 -17.38
C SER A 174 8.52 1.47 -16.81
N GLU A 175 7.93 2.50 -16.21
CA GLU A 175 8.69 3.60 -15.60
C GLU A 175 9.40 3.19 -14.30
N LEU A 176 8.94 2.13 -13.65
CA LEU A 176 9.54 1.62 -12.42
C LEU A 176 10.83 0.82 -12.69
N SER A 177 10.96 0.25 -13.90
CA SER A 177 12.12 -0.55 -14.32
C SER A 177 13.31 0.29 -14.82
N HIS A 178 13.10 1.52 -15.27
CA HIS A 178 14.09 2.36 -15.94
C HIS A 178 15.11 3.08 -15.03
N LYS A 179 15.12 2.83 -13.72
CA LYS A 179 16.21 3.32 -12.86
C LYS A 179 17.34 2.30 -12.66
N LYS A 180 17.71 1.55 -13.70
CA LYS A 180 19.08 1.01 -13.81
C LYS A 180 19.98 2.17 -14.22
N THR A 181 20.51 2.88 -13.24
CA THR A 181 21.56 3.86 -13.49
C THR A 181 22.77 3.11 -13.99
N SER A 182 23.26 3.52 -15.17
CA SER A 182 24.62 3.24 -15.68
C SER A 182 25.64 3.33 -14.55
N ILE A 183 26.47 2.34 -14.52
CA ILE A 183 27.69 2.25 -13.69
C ILE A 183 28.65 3.36 -14.08
#